data_5ecb55bb41b28bce6f07e4e7727eb6de
#
_entry.id   5ecb55bb41b28bce6f07e4e7727eb6de
#
_cell.length_a   1.000
_cell.length_b   1.000
_cell.length_c   1.000
_cell.angle_alpha   90.00
_cell.angle_beta   90.00
_cell.angle_gamma   90.00
#
_symmetry.space_group_name_H-M   'P 1'
#
loop_
_entity.id
_entity.type
_entity.pdbx_description
1 polymer ?
#
loop_
_entity_poly.entity_id
_entity_poly.type
_entity_poly.pdbx_seq_one_letter_code
_entity_poly.pdbx_strand_id
1 'polypeptide(L)'
;QNKDITIFGEGEQTRSFCYVDDMVHGFVKMMDTETEVIGPVNLGNPNEMTVRELAEFVVDLTGSRSKLVHRPLPTDDPKQRRPDISEANKILGWRPTTPLKEGLSKTIPYFEGLLAAGKIPPSDAEVSAARIEA
;
A
#
# COMPACT_ATOMS: atom_id res chain seq x y z
N GLN A 1 14.10 10.52 3.95
CA GLN A 1 15.50 10.06 3.80
C GLN A 1 16.15 10.55 2.50
N ASN A 2 15.39 11.01 1.53
CA ASN A 2 15.84 11.38 0.18
C ASN A 2 16.67 10.29 -0.52
N LYS A 3 16.41 9.02 -0.20
CA LYS A 3 16.97 7.86 -0.93
C LYS A 3 16.17 7.62 -2.19
N ASP A 4 16.79 7.06 -3.23
CA ASP A 4 16.10 6.72 -4.47
C ASP A 4 14.98 5.71 -4.24
N ILE A 5 13.87 5.88 -4.96
CA ILE A 5 12.72 4.99 -4.92
C ILE A 5 12.83 4.02 -6.09
N THR A 6 12.95 2.73 -5.78
CA THR A 6 13.03 1.69 -6.81
C THR A 6 11.65 1.38 -7.38
N ILE A 7 11.52 1.47 -8.69
CA ILE A 7 10.36 1.04 -9.47
C ILE A 7 10.77 -0.21 -10.27
N PHE A 8 10.03 -1.29 -10.12
CA PHE A 8 10.22 -2.49 -10.93
C PHE A 8 9.47 -2.37 -12.25
N GLY A 9 10.14 -2.63 -13.36
CA GLY A 9 9.64 -2.35 -14.72
C GLY A 9 9.47 -0.85 -14.94
N GLU A 10 8.51 -0.49 -15.77
CA GLU A 10 8.16 0.89 -16.07
C GLU A 10 7.18 1.51 -15.06
N GLY A 11 6.73 0.72 -14.07
CA GLY A 11 5.78 1.16 -13.05
C GLY A 11 4.33 1.23 -13.53
N GLU A 12 4.03 0.63 -14.69
CA GLU A 12 2.69 0.61 -15.31
C GLU A 12 1.75 -0.42 -14.65
N GLN A 13 2.28 -1.32 -13.83
CA GLN A 13 1.45 -2.26 -13.06
C GLN A 13 0.56 -1.49 -12.09
N THR A 14 -0.74 -1.86 -12.06
CA THR A 14 -1.71 -1.20 -11.19
C THR A 14 -1.87 -1.92 -9.87
N ARG A 15 -2.13 -1.14 -8.83
CA ARG A 15 -2.42 -1.63 -7.47
C ARG A 15 -3.57 -0.82 -6.87
N SER A 16 -4.28 -1.45 -5.96
CA SER A 16 -5.38 -0.85 -5.20
C SER A 16 -4.93 -0.59 -3.78
N PHE A 17 -4.93 0.66 -3.37
CA PHE A 17 -4.47 1.07 -2.04
C PHE A 17 -5.67 1.43 -1.16
N CYS A 18 -5.79 0.75 -0.03
CA CYS A 18 -6.84 0.99 0.94
C CYS A 18 -6.23 1.52 2.24
N TYR A 19 -6.84 2.56 2.80
CA TYR A 19 -6.39 3.11 4.08
C TYR A 19 -6.67 2.13 5.22
N VAL A 20 -5.76 2.08 6.19
CA VAL A 20 -5.78 1.07 7.26
C VAL A 20 -7.06 1.12 8.11
N ASP A 21 -7.58 2.31 8.43
CA ASP A 21 -8.80 2.43 9.25
C ASP A 21 -10.03 1.89 8.49
N ASP A 22 -10.11 2.09 7.17
CA ASP A 22 -11.16 1.48 6.36
C ASP A 22 -11.08 -0.06 6.41
N MET A 23 -9.86 -0.62 6.35
CA MET A 23 -9.65 -2.07 6.46
C MET A 23 -10.03 -2.59 7.85
N VAL A 24 -9.57 -1.93 8.92
CA VAL A 24 -9.93 -2.30 10.30
C VAL A 24 -11.43 -2.26 10.51
N HIS A 25 -12.10 -1.22 10.00
CA HIS A 25 -13.57 -1.12 10.07
C HIS A 25 -14.24 -2.28 9.33
N GLY A 26 -13.71 -2.70 8.17
CA GLY A 26 -14.19 -3.88 7.45
C GLY A 26 -14.03 -5.17 8.26
N PHE A 27 -12.89 -5.36 8.91
CA PHE A 27 -12.66 -6.51 9.78
C PHE A 27 -13.61 -6.54 10.98
N VAL A 28 -13.81 -5.40 11.66
CA VAL A 28 -14.76 -5.31 12.78
C VAL A 28 -16.17 -5.68 12.33
N LYS A 29 -16.62 -5.12 11.19
CA LYS A 29 -17.93 -5.51 10.63
C LYS A 29 -18.03 -7.00 10.30
N MET A 30 -16.94 -7.60 9.82
CA MET A 30 -16.90 -9.04 9.54
C MET A 30 -16.99 -9.88 10.82
N MET A 31 -16.38 -9.43 11.91
CA MET A 31 -16.46 -10.11 13.22
C MET A 31 -17.86 -10.04 13.84
N ASP A 32 -18.64 -9.02 13.49
CA ASP A 32 -20.00 -8.79 13.99
C ASP A 32 -21.08 -9.49 13.12
N THR A 33 -20.68 -10.29 12.11
CA THR A 33 -21.65 -11.02 11.28
C THR A 33 -22.19 -12.26 11.98
N GLU A 34 -23.39 -12.69 11.56
CA GLU A 34 -23.97 -13.96 11.98
C GLU A 34 -23.12 -15.15 11.50
N THR A 35 -23.31 -16.31 12.15
CA THR A 35 -22.52 -17.53 11.90
C THR A 35 -22.69 -18.14 10.51
N GLU A 36 -23.75 -17.77 9.80
CA GLU A 36 -24.02 -18.22 8.43
C GLU A 36 -23.14 -17.56 7.38
N VAL A 37 -22.44 -16.47 7.72
CA VAL A 37 -21.49 -15.83 6.83
C VAL A 37 -20.17 -16.59 6.82
N ILE A 38 -20.10 -17.60 5.99
CA ILE A 38 -18.92 -18.46 5.76
C ILE A 38 -18.32 -18.11 4.39
N GLY A 39 -17.60 -17.06 4.28
CA GLY A 39 -17.15 -16.80 2.95
C GLY A 39 -15.73 -16.59 2.85
N PRO A 40 -14.98 -16.45 1.77
CA PRO A 40 -14.08 -15.33 1.70
C PRO A 40 -14.86 -14.07 1.30
N VAL A 41 -14.69 -12.99 2.06
CA VAL A 41 -15.20 -11.66 1.72
C VAL A 41 -14.02 -10.75 1.44
N ASN A 42 -13.89 -10.27 0.21
CA ASN A 42 -12.81 -9.36 -0.14
C ASN A 42 -13.04 -7.97 0.46
N LEU A 43 -12.02 -7.46 1.15
CA LEU A 43 -11.94 -6.08 1.59
C LEU A 43 -10.81 -5.37 0.84
N GLY A 44 -11.01 -4.13 0.45
CA GLY A 44 -10.01 -3.33 -0.23
C GLY A 44 -10.62 -2.16 -0.98
N ASN A 45 -9.79 -1.39 -1.67
CA ASN A 45 -10.25 -0.27 -2.47
C ASN A 45 -10.28 -0.68 -3.96
N PRO A 46 -11.42 -0.62 -4.67
CA PRO A 46 -11.48 -0.98 -6.09
C PRO A 46 -10.85 0.06 -7.02
N ASN A 47 -10.48 1.23 -6.52
CA ASN A 47 -9.81 2.25 -7.32
C ASN A 47 -8.34 1.89 -7.48
N GLU A 48 -7.90 1.79 -8.72
CA GLU A 48 -6.54 1.44 -9.08
C GLU A 48 -5.73 2.69 -9.46
N MET A 49 -4.43 2.61 -9.23
CA MET A 49 -3.44 3.52 -9.80
C MET A 49 -2.15 2.76 -10.10
N THR A 50 -1.33 3.30 -10.97
CA THR A 50 -0.02 2.71 -11.28
C THR A 50 0.95 2.89 -10.11
N VAL A 51 1.93 2.00 -10.03
CA VAL A 51 3.01 2.12 -9.03
C VAL A 51 3.81 3.41 -9.25
N ARG A 52 3.99 3.82 -10.51
CA ARG A 52 4.63 5.09 -10.87
C ARG A 52 3.85 6.28 -10.31
N GLU A 53 2.54 6.37 -10.60
CA GLU A 53 1.68 7.45 -10.09
C GLU A 53 1.72 7.55 -8.57
N LEU A 54 1.69 6.41 -7.86
CA LEU A 54 1.80 6.42 -6.40
C LEU A 54 3.14 6.99 -5.95
N ALA A 55 4.25 6.56 -6.55
CA ALA A 55 5.58 7.01 -6.17
C ALA A 55 5.73 8.53 -6.40
N GLU A 56 5.31 9.03 -7.55
CA GLU A 56 5.29 10.46 -7.87
C GLU A 56 4.43 11.24 -6.86
N PHE A 57 3.25 10.72 -6.55
CA PHE A 57 2.34 11.35 -5.61
C PHE A 57 2.92 11.42 -4.18
N VAL A 58 3.62 10.36 -3.73
CA VAL A 58 4.30 10.38 -2.42
C VAL A 58 5.47 11.37 -2.42
N VAL A 59 6.25 11.44 -3.49
CA VAL A 59 7.33 12.42 -3.63
C VAL A 59 6.78 13.85 -3.51
N ASP A 60 5.69 14.14 -4.21
CA ASP A 60 5.04 15.46 -4.19
C ASP A 60 4.50 15.79 -2.79
N LEU A 61 3.78 14.86 -2.15
CA LEU A 61 3.20 15.08 -0.82
C LEU A 61 4.24 15.30 0.27
N THR A 62 5.40 14.67 0.13
CA THR A 62 6.49 14.77 1.13
C THR A 62 7.51 15.85 0.82
N GLY A 63 7.42 16.48 -0.35
CA GLY A 63 8.46 17.41 -0.84
C GLY A 63 9.84 16.76 -0.95
N SER A 64 9.88 15.43 -1.15
CA SER A 64 11.11 14.66 -1.21
C SER A 64 11.92 14.96 -2.48
N ARG A 65 13.25 14.86 -2.37
CA ARG A 65 14.17 14.94 -3.51
C ARG A 65 14.57 13.56 -4.05
N SER A 66 13.91 12.51 -3.58
CA SER A 66 14.11 11.12 -4.05
C SER A 66 13.85 11.02 -5.55
N LYS A 67 14.72 10.30 -6.27
CA LYS A 67 14.54 10.00 -7.68
C LYS A 67 13.90 8.63 -7.84
N LEU A 68 13.11 8.47 -8.89
CA LEU A 68 12.61 7.16 -9.30
C LEU A 68 13.71 6.48 -10.12
N VAL A 69 14.09 5.27 -9.71
CA VAL A 69 15.08 4.44 -10.40
C VAL A 69 14.44 3.11 -10.80
N HIS A 70 14.61 2.72 -12.05
CA HIS A 70 13.97 1.54 -12.61
C HIS A 70 14.86 0.30 -12.47
N ARG A 71 14.24 -0.85 -12.15
CA ARG A 71 14.88 -2.17 -12.13
C ARG A 71 14.05 -3.17 -12.93
N PRO A 72 14.63 -4.27 -13.42
CA PRO A 72 13.89 -5.29 -14.13
C PRO A 72 12.68 -5.78 -13.33
N LEU A 73 11.53 -5.93 -14.03
CA LEU A 73 10.32 -6.46 -13.41
C LEU A 73 10.52 -7.94 -13.06
N PRO A 74 10.18 -8.37 -11.83
CA PRO A 74 10.14 -9.80 -11.48
C PRO A 74 9.16 -10.56 -12.38
N THR A 75 9.49 -11.82 -12.72
CA THR A 75 8.70 -12.62 -13.66
C THR A 75 7.26 -12.87 -13.19
N ASP A 76 7.06 -12.94 -11.87
CA ASP A 76 5.78 -13.31 -11.25
C ASP A 76 4.99 -12.10 -10.73
N ASP A 77 5.39 -10.85 -11.06
CA ASP A 77 4.63 -9.68 -10.60
C ASP A 77 3.39 -9.48 -11.47
N PRO A 78 2.17 -9.63 -10.90
CA PRO A 78 0.95 -9.47 -11.67
C PRO A 78 0.77 -8.03 -12.13
N LYS A 79 0.35 -7.86 -13.39
CA LYS A 79 0.09 -6.54 -13.98
C LYS A 79 -1.01 -5.76 -13.26
N GLN A 80 -1.99 -6.47 -12.71
CA GLN A 80 -3.15 -5.88 -12.06
C GLN A 80 -3.50 -6.65 -10.77
N ARG A 81 -3.84 -5.89 -9.70
CA ARG A 81 -4.45 -6.44 -8.48
C ARG A 81 -5.54 -5.48 -8.02
N ARG A 82 -6.80 -5.87 -8.29
CA ARG A 82 -7.98 -5.11 -7.94
C ARG A 82 -8.98 -6.02 -7.22
N PRO A 83 -9.43 -5.68 -5.99
CA PRO A 83 -10.44 -6.45 -5.29
C PRO A 83 -11.84 -6.18 -5.87
N ASP A 84 -12.63 -7.22 -6.01
CA ASP A 84 -14.08 -7.10 -6.11
C ASP A 84 -14.66 -7.07 -4.70
N ILE A 85 -15.26 -5.97 -4.31
CA ILE A 85 -15.85 -5.73 -2.98
C ILE A 85 -17.37 -5.82 -2.98
N SER A 86 -17.97 -6.39 -4.01
CA SER A 86 -19.44 -6.48 -4.15
C SER A 86 -20.07 -7.22 -2.96
N GLU A 87 -19.48 -8.34 -2.54
CA GLU A 87 -19.97 -9.11 -1.39
C GLU A 87 -19.74 -8.35 -0.07
N ALA A 88 -18.63 -7.64 0.12
CA ALA A 88 -18.42 -6.82 1.30
C ALA A 88 -19.50 -5.72 1.41
N ASN A 89 -19.83 -5.09 0.28
CA ASN A 89 -20.90 -4.09 0.27
C ASN A 89 -22.27 -4.69 0.60
N LYS A 90 -22.59 -5.84 0.00
CA LYS A 90 -23.87 -6.51 0.18
C LYS A 90 -24.08 -7.07 1.59
N ILE A 91 -23.07 -7.78 2.12
CA ILE A 91 -23.16 -8.52 3.40
C ILE A 91 -22.89 -7.58 4.58
N LEU A 92 -21.85 -6.75 4.49
CA LEU A 92 -21.36 -5.91 5.58
C LEU A 92 -21.85 -4.46 5.50
N GLY A 93 -22.45 -4.04 4.37
CA GLY A 93 -22.67 -2.62 4.07
C GLY A 93 -21.36 -1.83 4.11
N TRP A 94 -20.24 -2.47 3.73
CA TRP A 94 -18.92 -1.89 3.83
C TRP A 94 -18.36 -1.49 2.46
N ARG A 95 -17.72 -0.35 2.46
CA ARG A 95 -16.89 0.16 1.35
C ARG A 95 -15.81 1.07 1.92
N PRO A 96 -14.64 1.20 1.24
CA PRO A 96 -13.64 2.18 1.65
C PRO A 96 -14.19 3.60 1.44
N THR A 97 -13.90 4.47 2.38
CA THR A 97 -14.39 5.86 2.37
C THR A 97 -13.27 6.89 2.36
N THR A 98 -12.04 6.48 2.68
CA THR A 98 -10.90 7.38 2.78
C THR A 98 -10.21 7.55 1.41
N PRO A 99 -10.22 8.76 0.83
CA PRO A 99 -9.45 9.02 -0.40
C PRO A 99 -7.96 8.79 -0.18
N LEU A 100 -7.24 8.37 -1.23
CA LEU A 100 -5.81 8.07 -1.16
C LEU A 100 -4.99 9.23 -0.57
N LYS A 101 -5.24 10.45 -1.02
CA LYS A 101 -4.54 11.65 -0.52
C LYS A 101 -4.70 11.82 0.98
N GLU A 102 -5.91 11.64 1.48
CA GLU A 102 -6.20 11.73 2.91
C GLU A 102 -5.49 10.62 3.69
N GLY A 103 -5.59 9.38 3.23
CA GLY A 103 -4.91 8.24 3.83
C GLY A 103 -3.40 8.43 3.89
N LEU A 104 -2.78 8.89 2.80
CA LEU A 104 -1.34 9.18 2.77
C LEU A 104 -0.97 10.34 3.72
N SER A 105 -1.77 11.40 3.77
CA SER A 105 -1.52 12.53 4.70
C SER A 105 -1.55 12.10 6.17
N LYS A 106 -2.31 11.07 6.52
CA LYS A 106 -2.32 10.47 7.86
C LYS A 106 -1.16 9.48 8.07
N THR A 107 -0.74 8.78 7.01
CA THR A 107 0.32 7.77 7.06
C THR A 107 1.71 8.39 7.13
N ILE A 108 1.96 9.50 6.43
CA ILE A 108 3.26 10.18 6.39
C ILE A 108 3.77 10.56 7.78
N PRO A 109 3.00 11.24 8.67
CA PRO A 109 3.47 11.59 10.01
C PRO A 109 3.85 10.37 10.88
N TYR A 110 3.19 9.24 10.67
CA TYR A 110 3.56 7.99 11.36
C TYR A 110 4.98 7.56 11.00
N PHE A 111 5.30 7.53 9.71
CA PHE A 111 6.66 7.18 9.25
C PHE A 111 7.71 8.23 9.60
N GLU A 112 7.35 9.51 9.59
CA GLU A 112 8.23 10.58 10.07
C GLU A 112 8.60 10.39 11.54
N GLY A 113 7.62 10.01 12.37
CA GLY A 113 7.85 9.67 13.77
C GLY A 113 8.78 8.47 13.95
N LEU A 114 8.63 7.42 13.13
CA LEU A 114 9.52 6.26 13.14
C LEU A 114 10.94 6.62 12.70
N LEU A 115 11.09 7.47 11.69
CA LEU A 115 12.38 7.98 11.22
C LEU A 115 13.07 8.78 12.33
N ALA A 116 12.36 9.71 12.95
CA ALA A 116 12.89 10.52 14.04
C ALA A 116 13.33 9.68 15.26
N ALA A 117 12.61 8.57 15.52
CA ALA A 117 12.93 7.64 16.60
C ALA A 117 14.02 6.60 16.23
N GLY A 118 14.56 6.62 15.01
CA GLY A 118 15.53 5.62 14.53
C GLY A 118 14.96 4.19 14.45
N LYS A 119 13.63 4.05 14.31
CA LYS A 119 12.92 2.75 14.35
C LYS A 119 12.57 2.19 12.97
N ILE A 120 12.98 2.82 11.89
CA ILE A 120 12.78 2.26 10.55
C ILE A 120 13.84 1.19 10.31
N PRO A 121 13.43 -0.05 10.02
CA PRO A 121 14.38 -1.11 9.70
C PRO A 121 15.16 -0.75 8.42
N PRO A 122 16.38 -1.29 8.26
CA PRO A 122 17.13 -1.14 7.02
C PRO A 122 16.30 -1.70 5.84
N SER A 123 16.44 -1.09 4.67
CA SER A 123 15.78 -1.60 3.47
C SER A 123 16.31 -2.99 3.09
N ASP A 124 15.52 -3.78 2.36
CA ASP A 124 15.97 -5.09 1.86
C ASP A 124 17.28 -5.02 1.06
N ALA A 125 17.53 -3.89 0.39
CA ALA A 125 18.79 -3.63 -0.30
C ALA A 125 19.97 -3.49 0.67
N GLU A 126 19.76 -2.84 1.82
CA GLU A 126 20.79 -2.69 2.86
C GLU A 126 21.04 -4.02 3.60
N VAL A 127 19.97 -4.81 3.82
CA VAL A 127 20.07 -6.16 4.39
C VAL A 127 20.81 -7.11 3.45
N SER A 128 20.54 -7.04 2.15
CA SER A 128 21.21 -7.86 1.13
C SER A 128 22.69 -7.48 0.98
N ALA A 129 23.03 -6.20 1.01
CA ALA A 129 24.41 -5.74 0.95
C ALA A 129 25.21 -6.25 2.16
N ALA A 130 24.66 -6.14 3.37
CA ALA A 130 25.32 -6.60 4.60
C ALA A 130 25.53 -8.13 4.63
N ARG A 131 24.72 -8.92 3.88
CA ARG A 131 24.89 -10.39 3.75
C ARG A 131 25.95 -10.80 2.73
N ILE A 132 26.33 -9.93 1.82
CA ILE A 132 27.38 -10.18 0.80
C ILE A 132 28.76 -9.87 1.37
N GLU A 133 28.84 -8.96 2.36
CA GLU A 133 30.09 -8.55 3.00
C GLU A 133 30.46 -9.40 4.24
N ALA A 134 29.61 -10.34 4.65
CA ALA A 134 29.80 -11.26 5.78
C ALA A 134 30.12 -12.67 5.32
#